data_08938f75cbbd930259b485fb234b96fd
#
_entry.id   08938f75cbbd930259b485fb234b96fd
#
_cell.length_a   1.000
_cell.length_b   1.000
_cell.length_c   1.000
_cell.angle_alpha   90.00
_cell.angle_beta   90.00
_cell.angle_gamma   90.00
#
_symmetry.space_group_name_H-M   'P 1'
#
loop_
_entity.id
_entity.type
_entity.pdbx_description
1 polymer ?
#
loop_
_entity_poly.entity_id
_entity_poly.type
_entity_poly.pdbx_seq_one_letter_code
_entity_poly.pdbx_strand_id
1 'polypeptide(L)'
;MNNRLYGNLIFELSKPGRRGYSLPKNEFGHHEVPTEMRRSEDAKLPECDELTVVRHYTNLSANNFGVNNGFYPLGSCTMKYNPIINEEIAALPQFAALHPLQPEDTCQGALQVYYDMQKALSAITGLEEFTLNPFAGAHGELTGLMIIRAYHQSRGDLKRTKVIVPDSAHGTNPASAAVCGLEIVEVKSTAQGVVDVNDLRGLLDDTVAAVMMTNPNTLGLFEREIPEIQKLVHECGGLMYYDGANLNPMLGVCRPGDMGFDVMHINLHKTFSTPHGGGGPGSGPVGVRKGLEQFLPVPKVEKVGDRYRIVTTNGQDFNVHVGEFFGNYAVMLRAYTYILTLGKEHIRMVGPLATLNANYIKEALKDVYELPIPTVCKHEFVFNGLKDKSTGVTTMDVAKRLLDYGYHAPTIYFPLLFHEAMMIEPTENESKETLDEFIAVLRKIAEEAKTNPEEVKTAPHNTPTGRVDDVLAAKQPILTWKQLSN
;
A
#
# COMPACT_ATOMS: atom_id res chain seq x y z
N MET A 1 5.14 19.22 26.70
CA MET A 1 6.39 18.63 26.19
C MET A 1 7.46 19.70 26.04
N ASN A 2 8.73 19.37 26.34
CA ASN A 2 9.83 20.35 26.33
C ASN A 2 9.96 21.00 24.97
N ASN A 3 9.88 22.33 24.94
CA ASN A 3 10.24 23.17 23.79
C ASN A 3 11.76 22.98 23.54
N ARG A 4 12.13 21.90 22.91
CA ARG A 4 13.53 21.64 22.59
C ARG A 4 13.95 22.49 21.41
N LEU A 5 15.18 23.00 21.45
CA LEU A 5 15.79 23.81 20.39
C LEU A 5 15.54 23.24 18.99
N TYR A 6 15.57 21.93 18.83
CA TYR A 6 15.42 21.22 17.55
C TYR A 6 13.96 20.98 17.11
N GLY A 7 12.98 21.57 17.79
CA GLY A 7 11.59 21.66 17.31
C GLY A 7 11.38 22.74 16.25
N ASN A 8 12.35 23.63 16.08
CA ASN A 8 12.32 24.70 15.07
C ASN A 8 12.67 24.16 13.68
N LEU A 9 12.33 24.92 12.64
CA LEU A 9 12.75 24.59 11.28
C LEU A 9 14.27 24.72 11.13
N ILE A 10 14.87 23.93 10.25
CA ILE A 10 16.32 23.91 10.03
C ILE A 10 16.85 25.32 9.64
N PHE A 11 16.03 26.12 8.96
CA PHE A 11 16.36 27.52 8.59
C PHE A 11 16.45 28.46 9.80
N GLU A 12 15.67 28.20 10.86
CA GLU A 12 15.72 28.96 12.12
C GLU A 12 16.92 28.59 12.98
N LEU A 13 17.49 27.40 12.76
CA LEU A 13 18.70 26.92 13.41
C LEU A 13 19.99 27.38 12.72
N SER A 14 19.87 27.99 11.54
CA SER A 14 20.98 28.48 10.72
C SER A 14 21.77 29.56 11.44
N LYS A 15 23.11 29.48 11.39
CA LYS A 15 24.00 30.53 11.88
C LYS A 15 25.14 30.73 10.87
N PRO A 16 25.42 32.01 10.45
CA PRO A 16 26.46 32.29 9.48
C PRO A 16 27.81 31.66 9.83
N GLY A 17 28.45 31.04 8.86
CA GLY A 17 29.79 30.45 8.97
C GLY A 17 29.79 29.00 9.53
N ARG A 18 28.63 28.42 9.92
CA ARG A 18 28.59 27.02 10.33
C ARG A 18 28.62 26.09 9.13
N ARG A 19 29.35 25.00 9.25
CA ARG A 19 29.49 23.97 8.22
C ARG A 19 29.32 22.59 8.82
N GLY A 20 28.60 21.71 8.13
CA GLY A 20 28.33 20.33 8.53
C GLY A 20 28.86 19.28 7.55
N TYR A 21 29.79 19.63 6.68
CA TYR A 21 30.32 18.73 5.64
C TYR A 21 31.81 18.88 5.43
N SER A 22 32.44 17.82 4.96
CA SER A 22 33.75 17.82 4.32
C SER A 22 33.61 17.18 2.95
N LEU A 23 33.83 17.94 1.89
CA LEU A 23 33.84 17.42 0.54
C LEU A 23 35.26 17.00 0.15
N PRO A 24 35.41 15.95 -0.67
CA PRO A 24 36.72 15.61 -1.26
C PRO A 24 37.21 16.77 -2.11
N LYS A 25 38.52 16.83 -2.32
CA LYS A 25 39.13 17.84 -3.21
C LYS A 25 38.54 17.70 -4.60
N ASN A 26 38.20 18.85 -5.21
CA ASN A 26 37.81 18.88 -6.60
C ASN A 26 38.98 18.53 -7.50
N GLU A 27 38.98 17.38 -8.14
CA GLU A 27 40.04 16.89 -9.04
C GLU A 27 39.84 17.39 -10.48
N PHE A 28 38.67 17.94 -10.81
CA PHE A 28 38.32 18.36 -12.18
C PHE A 28 38.59 19.84 -12.46
N GLY A 29 39.18 20.57 -11.51
CA GLY A 29 39.37 21.99 -11.62
C GLY A 29 38.10 22.81 -11.37
N HIS A 30 38.24 24.12 -11.45
CA HIS A 30 37.12 25.06 -11.26
C HIS A 30 36.58 25.48 -12.63
N HIS A 31 35.34 25.09 -12.91
CA HIS A 31 34.60 25.51 -14.10
C HIS A 31 33.51 26.51 -13.68
N GLU A 32 33.56 27.67 -14.24
CA GLU A 32 32.53 28.71 -13.96
C GLU A 32 31.28 28.48 -14.79
N VAL A 33 30.13 28.59 -14.15
CA VAL A 33 28.84 28.60 -14.87
C VAL A 33 28.78 29.90 -15.70
N PRO A 34 28.35 29.85 -16.98
CA PRO A 34 28.16 31.04 -17.78
C PRO A 34 27.32 32.12 -17.07
N THR A 35 27.66 33.37 -17.24
CA THR A 35 27.07 34.47 -16.46
C THR A 35 25.55 34.55 -16.66
N GLU A 36 25.06 34.27 -17.87
CA GLU A 36 23.64 34.24 -18.20
C GLU A 36 22.86 33.11 -17.52
N MET A 37 23.55 32.09 -17.07
CA MET A 37 22.96 30.92 -16.34
C MET A 37 23.13 31.06 -14.82
N ARG A 38 23.87 32.06 -14.34
CA ARG A 38 24.07 32.25 -12.90
C ARG A 38 22.85 32.89 -12.27
N ARG A 39 22.62 32.52 -11.01
CA ARG A 39 21.65 33.23 -10.17
C ARG A 39 22.14 34.68 -9.91
N SER A 40 21.21 35.63 -9.82
CA SER A 40 21.53 37.00 -9.39
C SER A 40 21.90 37.06 -7.90
N GLU A 41 21.39 36.14 -7.09
CA GLU A 41 21.68 35.99 -5.64
C GLU A 41 21.97 34.56 -5.32
N ASP A 42 22.81 34.32 -4.31
CA ASP A 42 23.07 32.98 -3.80
C ASP A 42 21.81 32.33 -3.19
N ALA A 43 21.73 31.02 -3.26
CA ALA A 43 20.65 30.30 -2.61
C ALA A 43 20.76 30.48 -1.09
N LYS A 44 19.66 30.93 -0.45
CA LYS A 44 19.57 31.05 1.02
C LYS A 44 19.42 29.69 1.68
N LEU A 45 20.49 28.89 1.68
CA LEU A 45 20.54 27.61 2.34
C LEU A 45 20.89 27.77 3.83
N PRO A 46 20.39 26.88 4.72
CA PRO A 46 20.75 26.93 6.12
C PRO A 46 22.22 26.57 6.35
N GLU A 47 22.91 27.37 7.14
CA GLU A 47 24.30 27.13 7.56
C GLU A 47 24.26 26.45 8.94
N CYS A 48 24.45 25.12 8.97
CA CYS A 48 24.39 24.30 10.18
C CYS A 48 25.62 23.41 10.30
N ASP A 49 26.03 23.14 11.53
CA ASP A 49 27.00 22.09 11.83
C ASP A 49 26.33 20.70 11.78
N GLU A 50 27.14 19.63 11.63
CA GLU A 50 26.68 18.26 11.55
C GLU A 50 25.82 17.85 12.74
N LEU A 51 26.23 18.22 13.96
CA LEU A 51 25.51 17.88 15.18
C LEU A 51 24.10 18.52 15.19
N THR A 52 23.98 19.77 14.75
CA THR A 52 22.69 20.46 14.63
C THR A 52 21.78 19.75 13.63
N VAL A 53 22.29 19.37 12.45
CA VAL A 53 21.56 18.65 11.42
C VAL A 53 21.09 17.29 11.93
N VAL A 54 21.99 16.49 12.50
CA VAL A 54 21.65 15.15 13.04
C VAL A 54 20.58 15.26 14.11
N ARG A 55 20.74 16.16 15.08
CA ARG A 55 19.74 16.32 16.17
C ARG A 55 18.41 16.82 15.67
N HIS A 56 18.38 17.73 14.70
CA HIS A 56 17.14 18.23 14.11
C HIS A 56 16.34 17.07 13.49
N TYR A 57 16.93 16.33 12.57
CA TYR A 57 16.23 15.24 11.89
C TYR A 57 15.94 14.03 12.79
N THR A 58 16.78 13.74 13.78
CA THR A 58 16.50 12.72 14.80
C THR A 58 15.25 13.08 15.64
N ASN A 59 15.13 14.36 16.05
CA ASN A 59 13.95 14.79 16.80
C ASN A 59 12.68 14.83 15.92
N LEU A 60 12.80 15.21 14.64
CA LEU A 60 11.67 15.12 13.70
C LEU A 60 11.23 13.66 13.50
N SER A 61 12.18 12.75 13.33
CA SER A 61 11.91 11.32 13.20
C SER A 61 11.17 10.78 14.43
N ALA A 62 11.55 11.21 15.63
CA ALA A 62 10.90 10.79 16.87
C ALA A 62 9.44 11.28 17.02
N ASN A 63 9.01 12.25 16.22
CA ASN A 63 7.62 12.72 16.18
C ASN A 63 6.74 11.92 15.22
N ASN A 64 7.33 11.03 14.41
CA ASN A 64 6.59 10.15 13.51
C ASN A 64 6.22 8.85 14.21
N PHE A 65 5.04 8.34 13.90
CA PHE A 65 4.59 7.04 14.36
C PHE A 65 4.90 5.98 13.30
N GLY A 66 5.43 4.85 13.72
CA GLY A 66 5.73 3.71 12.85
C GLY A 66 5.38 2.39 13.53
N VAL A 67 5.40 1.30 12.77
CA VAL A 67 5.08 -0.05 13.26
C VAL A 67 6.00 -0.53 14.39
N ASN A 68 7.18 0.09 14.55
CA ASN A 68 8.12 -0.21 15.64
C ASN A 68 7.83 0.61 16.92
N ASN A 69 6.97 1.63 16.85
CA ASN A 69 6.60 2.45 18.00
C ASN A 69 5.39 1.90 18.74
N GLY A 70 4.51 1.17 18.05
CA GLY A 70 3.30 0.61 18.62
C GLY A 70 2.31 0.12 17.56
N PHE A 71 1.12 -0.21 18.00
CA PHE A 71 0.05 -0.73 17.16
C PHE A 71 -0.37 0.29 16.08
N TYR A 72 -0.41 -0.18 14.84
CA TYR A 72 -0.71 0.64 13.66
C TYR A 72 -1.99 0.13 12.97
N PRO A 73 -3.20 0.50 13.44
CA PRO A 73 -4.47 -0.11 13.06
C PRO A 73 -5.05 0.38 11.73
N LEU A 74 -4.22 0.83 10.78
CA LEU A 74 -4.66 1.45 9.54
C LEU A 74 -5.36 0.43 8.64
N GLY A 75 -6.66 0.58 8.43
CA GLY A 75 -7.44 -0.23 7.49
C GLY A 75 -7.11 0.10 6.02
N SER A 76 -7.43 -0.82 5.12
CA SER A 76 -7.10 -0.76 3.68
C SER A 76 -5.59 -0.78 3.38
N CYS A 77 -4.75 -0.87 4.41
CA CYS A 77 -3.31 -0.97 4.27
C CYS A 77 -2.73 -1.84 5.39
N THR A 78 -2.33 -3.05 5.06
CA THR A 78 -1.76 -4.01 6.02
C THR A 78 -0.43 -3.49 6.57
N MET A 79 -0.48 -2.76 7.69
CA MET A 79 0.68 -2.16 8.35
C MET A 79 1.23 -3.09 9.42
N LYS A 80 1.88 -4.17 8.99
CA LYS A 80 2.44 -5.14 9.91
C LYS A 80 3.94 -4.96 10.16
N TYR A 81 4.42 -5.51 11.26
CA TYR A 81 5.82 -5.50 11.63
C TYR A 81 6.72 -5.98 10.49
N ASN A 82 7.80 -5.26 10.27
CA ASN A 82 8.82 -5.63 9.30
C ASN A 82 9.98 -6.33 10.04
N PRO A 83 10.18 -7.66 9.87
CA PRO A 83 11.21 -8.40 10.58
C PRO A 83 12.62 -7.83 10.35
N ILE A 84 13.39 -7.68 11.43
CA ILE A 84 14.76 -7.12 11.38
C ILE A 84 15.67 -7.95 10.46
N ILE A 85 15.49 -9.27 10.41
CA ILE A 85 16.27 -10.14 9.52
C ILE A 85 16.12 -9.74 8.04
N ASN A 86 14.96 -9.21 7.64
CA ASN A 86 14.76 -8.75 6.27
C ASN A 86 15.66 -7.55 5.93
N GLU A 87 15.85 -6.65 6.89
CA GLU A 87 16.75 -5.50 6.75
C GLU A 87 18.21 -5.92 6.72
N GLU A 88 18.61 -6.84 7.60
CA GLU A 88 19.97 -7.37 7.66
C GLU A 88 20.36 -8.06 6.37
N ILE A 89 19.50 -8.91 5.81
CA ILE A 89 19.75 -9.60 4.54
C ILE A 89 19.80 -8.60 3.37
N ALA A 90 18.90 -7.63 3.33
CA ALA A 90 18.87 -6.63 2.27
C ALA A 90 20.09 -5.69 2.30
N ALA A 91 20.71 -5.50 3.46
CA ALA A 91 21.91 -4.68 3.65
C ALA A 91 23.22 -5.41 3.36
N LEU A 92 23.20 -6.73 3.13
CA LEU A 92 24.41 -7.49 2.81
C LEU A 92 25.07 -6.92 1.54
N PRO A 93 26.39 -6.65 1.53
CA PRO A 93 27.10 -6.08 0.38
C PRO A 93 26.92 -6.90 -0.91
N GLN A 94 26.77 -8.22 -0.80
CA GLN A 94 26.55 -9.13 -1.90
C GLN A 94 25.24 -8.85 -2.66
N PHE A 95 24.25 -8.20 -2.00
CA PHE A 95 22.99 -7.79 -2.59
C PHE A 95 22.90 -6.27 -2.78
N ALA A 96 23.39 -5.49 -1.83
CA ALA A 96 23.25 -4.03 -1.83
C ALA A 96 24.25 -3.32 -2.78
N ALA A 97 25.42 -3.92 -3.05
CA ALA A 97 26.45 -3.34 -3.88
C ALA A 97 26.43 -3.84 -5.34
N LEU A 98 25.24 -4.16 -5.86
CA LEU A 98 25.04 -4.58 -7.23
C LEU A 98 24.48 -3.43 -8.08
N HIS A 99 24.84 -3.42 -9.38
CA HIS A 99 24.25 -2.50 -10.35
C HIS A 99 23.37 -3.26 -11.36
N PRO A 100 22.16 -2.77 -11.69
CA PRO A 100 21.25 -3.50 -12.57
C PRO A 100 21.78 -3.72 -14.00
N LEU A 101 22.76 -2.93 -14.45
CA LEU A 101 23.38 -3.06 -15.77
C LEU A 101 24.74 -3.78 -15.75
N GLN A 102 25.14 -4.36 -14.61
CA GLN A 102 26.38 -5.15 -14.58
C GLN A 102 26.21 -6.47 -15.37
N PRO A 103 27.32 -7.07 -15.85
CA PRO A 103 27.23 -8.32 -16.61
C PRO A 103 26.55 -9.45 -15.81
N GLU A 104 25.65 -10.19 -16.46
CA GLU A 104 24.86 -11.28 -15.85
C GLU A 104 25.71 -12.28 -15.07
N ASP A 105 26.93 -12.56 -15.56
CA ASP A 105 27.86 -13.50 -14.92
C ASP A 105 28.26 -13.09 -13.52
N THR A 106 28.20 -11.81 -13.21
CA THR A 106 28.63 -11.23 -11.94
C THR A 106 27.50 -11.07 -10.93
N CYS A 107 26.25 -11.31 -11.32
CA CYS A 107 25.06 -11.13 -10.49
C CYS A 107 24.09 -12.33 -10.46
N GLN A 108 24.60 -13.54 -10.75
CA GLN A 108 23.79 -14.76 -10.83
C GLN A 108 22.94 -15.03 -9.58
N GLY A 109 23.49 -14.73 -8.38
CA GLY A 109 22.73 -14.90 -7.12
C GLY A 109 21.54 -13.95 -7.03
N ALA A 110 21.67 -12.70 -7.46
CA ALA A 110 20.55 -11.75 -7.51
C ALA A 110 19.50 -12.16 -8.56
N LEU A 111 19.92 -12.63 -9.73
CA LEU A 111 19.01 -13.14 -10.77
C LEU A 111 18.29 -14.40 -10.27
N GLN A 112 18.97 -15.27 -9.52
CA GLN A 112 18.30 -16.40 -8.85
C GLN A 112 17.20 -15.94 -7.90
N VAL A 113 17.45 -14.94 -7.07
CA VAL A 113 16.43 -14.40 -6.15
C VAL A 113 15.20 -13.89 -6.93
N TYR A 114 15.40 -13.20 -8.07
CA TYR A 114 14.30 -12.80 -8.95
C TYR A 114 13.48 -14.01 -9.42
N TYR A 115 14.16 -15.01 -9.97
CA TYR A 115 13.50 -16.21 -10.49
C TYR A 115 12.75 -16.96 -9.39
N ASP A 116 13.40 -17.20 -8.25
CA ASP A 116 12.80 -17.93 -7.13
C ASP A 116 11.62 -17.17 -6.52
N MET A 117 11.69 -15.83 -6.47
CA MET A 117 10.56 -14.99 -6.02
C MET A 117 9.37 -15.10 -6.98
N GLN A 118 9.59 -15.08 -8.31
CA GLN A 118 8.53 -15.31 -9.29
C GLN A 118 7.85 -16.66 -9.05
N LYS A 119 8.63 -17.73 -8.84
CA LYS A 119 8.11 -19.08 -8.55
C LYS A 119 7.37 -19.16 -7.22
N ALA A 120 7.87 -18.49 -6.20
CA ALA A 120 7.19 -18.43 -4.90
C ALA A 120 5.82 -17.75 -5.02
N LEU A 121 5.74 -16.61 -5.73
CA LEU A 121 4.47 -15.91 -5.97
C LEU A 121 3.50 -16.75 -6.78
N SER A 122 3.98 -17.45 -7.83
CA SER A 122 3.15 -18.38 -8.61
C SER A 122 2.57 -19.51 -7.73
N ALA A 123 3.39 -20.09 -6.86
CA ALA A 123 2.95 -21.15 -5.94
C ALA A 123 1.92 -20.65 -4.92
N ILE A 124 2.12 -19.43 -4.39
CA ILE A 124 1.24 -18.81 -3.38
C ILE A 124 -0.12 -18.46 -3.98
N THR A 125 -0.15 -17.97 -5.22
CA THR A 125 -1.34 -17.38 -5.84
C THR A 125 -2.07 -18.31 -6.81
N GLY A 126 -1.41 -19.35 -7.31
CA GLY A 126 -1.96 -20.25 -8.33
C GLY A 126 -1.93 -19.68 -9.76
N LEU A 127 -1.28 -18.53 -9.98
CA LEU A 127 -1.05 -17.98 -11.31
C LEU A 127 0.24 -18.52 -11.92
N GLU A 128 0.33 -18.49 -13.25
CA GLU A 128 1.41 -19.16 -13.99
C GLU A 128 2.76 -18.43 -13.87
N GLU A 129 2.76 -17.14 -14.14
CA GLU A 129 3.99 -16.34 -14.22
C GLU A 129 3.79 -14.94 -13.67
N PHE A 130 4.86 -14.37 -13.10
CA PHE A 130 4.88 -13.03 -12.49
C PHE A 130 5.94 -12.14 -13.14
N THR A 131 5.62 -10.84 -13.29
CA THR A 131 6.61 -9.77 -13.41
C THR A 131 6.81 -9.10 -12.04
N LEU A 132 8.04 -8.68 -11.76
CA LEU A 132 8.42 -7.95 -10.54
C LEU A 132 8.72 -6.46 -10.84
N ASN A 133 8.47 -6.00 -12.07
CA ASN A 133 8.85 -4.67 -12.54
C ASN A 133 8.05 -3.52 -11.93
N PRO A 134 6.74 -3.64 -11.62
CA PRO A 134 5.99 -2.52 -11.06
C PRO A 134 6.48 -2.10 -9.68
N PHE A 135 6.60 -0.78 -9.46
CA PHE A 135 7.20 -0.19 -8.25
C PHE A 135 6.22 0.00 -7.08
N ALA A 136 4.92 -0.16 -7.33
CA ALA A 136 3.87 0.03 -6.31
C ALA A 136 2.60 -0.73 -6.70
N GLY A 137 1.63 -0.81 -5.77
CA GLY A 137 0.32 -1.43 -6.03
C GLY A 137 -0.41 -0.78 -7.20
N ALA A 138 -0.59 0.56 -7.17
CA ALA A 138 -1.24 1.29 -8.26
C ALA A 138 -0.51 1.12 -9.61
N HIS A 139 0.82 0.99 -9.60
CA HIS A 139 1.59 0.66 -10.80
C HIS A 139 1.34 -0.79 -11.27
N GLY A 140 1.12 -1.71 -10.32
CA GLY A 140 0.68 -3.08 -10.61
C GLY A 140 -0.74 -3.11 -11.20
N GLU A 141 -1.66 -2.29 -10.67
CA GLU A 141 -3.01 -2.13 -11.24
C GLU A 141 -2.94 -1.70 -12.71
N LEU A 142 -2.21 -0.61 -12.96
CA LEU A 142 -2.00 -0.08 -14.32
C LEU A 142 -1.41 -1.16 -15.24
N THR A 143 -0.35 -1.84 -14.79
CA THR A 143 0.31 -2.90 -15.55
C THR A 143 -0.64 -4.03 -15.91
N GLY A 144 -1.42 -4.51 -14.96
CA GLY A 144 -2.39 -5.60 -15.21
C GLY A 144 -3.49 -5.20 -16.18
N LEU A 145 -3.98 -3.96 -16.12
CA LEU A 145 -4.96 -3.45 -17.08
C LEU A 145 -4.34 -3.25 -18.49
N MET A 146 -3.06 -2.84 -18.58
CA MET A 146 -2.33 -2.81 -19.85
C MET A 146 -2.20 -4.22 -20.47
N ILE A 147 -1.94 -5.23 -19.64
CA ILE A 147 -1.90 -6.64 -20.08
C ILE A 147 -3.26 -7.08 -20.64
N ILE A 148 -4.35 -6.79 -19.94
CA ILE A 148 -5.72 -7.09 -20.37
C ILE A 148 -6.03 -6.40 -21.70
N ARG A 149 -5.68 -5.13 -21.82
CA ARG A 149 -5.86 -4.38 -23.06
C ARG A 149 -5.05 -4.97 -24.21
N ALA A 150 -3.77 -5.29 -23.98
CA ALA A 150 -2.91 -5.93 -24.98
C ALA A 150 -3.47 -7.29 -25.44
N TYR A 151 -3.99 -8.09 -24.50
CA TYR A 151 -4.66 -9.36 -24.82
C TYR A 151 -5.84 -9.17 -25.78
N HIS A 152 -6.76 -8.26 -25.49
CA HIS A 152 -7.92 -8.01 -26.36
C HIS A 152 -7.49 -7.43 -27.71
N GLN A 153 -6.53 -6.51 -27.75
CA GLN A 153 -5.98 -5.93 -28.96
C GLN A 153 -5.32 -7.00 -29.87
N SER A 154 -4.56 -7.92 -29.29
CA SER A 154 -3.89 -9.01 -30.03
C SER A 154 -4.87 -9.93 -30.75
N ARG A 155 -6.11 -9.98 -30.30
CA ARG A 155 -7.22 -10.76 -30.86
C ARG A 155 -8.08 -9.94 -31.85
N GLY A 156 -7.74 -8.65 -32.08
CA GLY A 156 -8.55 -7.74 -32.87
C GLY A 156 -9.87 -7.32 -32.22
N ASP A 157 -10.06 -7.60 -30.92
CA ASP A 157 -11.29 -7.29 -30.17
C ASP A 157 -11.23 -5.89 -29.55
N LEU A 158 -11.18 -4.86 -30.40
CA LEU A 158 -10.97 -3.47 -30.03
C LEU A 158 -12.17 -2.84 -29.32
N LYS A 159 -13.35 -3.46 -29.34
CA LYS A 159 -14.56 -2.96 -28.72
C LYS A 159 -14.58 -3.18 -27.20
N ARG A 160 -13.69 -4.02 -26.64
CA ARG A 160 -13.60 -4.29 -25.21
C ARG A 160 -12.88 -3.16 -24.50
N THR A 161 -13.65 -2.17 -24.06
CA THR A 161 -13.16 -0.95 -23.44
C THR A 161 -13.69 -0.71 -22.02
N LYS A 162 -14.64 -1.55 -21.54
CA LYS A 162 -15.25 -1.40 -20.23
C LYS A 162 -14.52 -2.24 -19.18
N VAL A 163 -14.27 -1.62 -18.02
CA VAL A 163 -13.86 -2.31 -16.77
C VAL A 163 -14.95 -2.12 -15.74
N ILE A 164 -15.52 -3.21 -15.26
CA ILE A 164 -16.52 -3.18 -14.20
C ILE A 164 -15.78 -3.26 -12.85
N VAL A 165 -16.12 -2.37 -11.93
CA VAL A 165 -15.56 -2.30 -10.56
C VAL A 165 -16.69 -2.25 -9.53
N PRO A 166 -16.60 -2.91 -8.36
CA PRO A 166 -17.56 -2.75 -7.27
C PRO A 166 -17.59 -1.32 -6.73
N ASP A 167 -18.74 -0.85 -6.26
CA ASP A 167 -18.93 0.43 -5.57
C ASP A 167 -18.11 0.55 -4.26
N SER A 168 -17.68 -0.57 -3.71
CA SER A 168 -16.79 -0.68 -2.56
C SER A 168 -15.30 -0.69 -2.94
N ALA A 169 -14.94 -0.60 -4.24
CA ALA A 169 -13.56 -0.67 -4.70
C ALA A 169 -12.71 0.50 -4.19
N HIS A 170 -11.40 0.28 -4.08
CA HIS A 170 -10.45 1.35 -3.76
C HIS A 170 -10.42 2.36 -4.91
N GLY A 171 -10.29 3.65 -4.59
CA GLY A 171 -10.31 4.74 -5.59
C GLY A 171 -9.20 4.68 -6.64
N THR A 172 -8.12 3.91 -6.44
CA THR A 172 -7.07 3.69 -7.43
C THR A 172 -7.50 2.78 -8.58
N ASN A 173 -8.45 1.87 -8.36
CA ASN A 173 -8.92 0.95 -9.41
C ASN A 173 -9.55 1.71 -10.59
N PRO A 174 -10.57 2.59 -10.37
CA PRO A 174 -11.10 3.40 -11.46
C PRO A 174 -10.05 4.34 -12.07
N ALA A 175 -9.13 4.90 -11.27
CA ALA A 175 -8.09 5.77 -11.78
C ALA A 175 -7.14 5.03 -12.74
N SER A 176 -6.71 3.83 -12.38
CA SER A 176 -5.85 2.98 -13.23
C SER A 176 -6.52 2.60 -14.54
N ALA A 177 -7.82 2.28 -14.52
CA ALA A 177 -8.59 1.99 -15.72
C ALA A 177 -8.69 3.23 -16.65
N ALA A 178 -8.95 4.41 -16.10
CA ALA A 178 -9.00 5.65 -16.86
C ALA A 178 -7.65 5.98 -17.54
N VAL A 179 -6.53 5.79 -16.83
CA VAL A 179 -5.18 5.98 -17.39
C VAL A 179 -4.91 5.02 -18.55
N CYS A 180 -5.44 3.79 -18.49
CA CYS A 180 -5.38 2.84 -19.61
C CYS A 180 -6.32 3.18 -20.77
N GLY A 181 -7.11 4.26 -20.68
CA GLY A 181 -8.11 4.62 -21.68
C GLY A 181 -9.29 3.65 -21.72
N LEU A 182 -9.63 3.06 -20.58
CA LEU A 182 -10.77 2.16 -20.38
C LEU A 182 -11.91 2.91 -19.69
N GLU A 183 -13.13 2.59 -20.07
CA GLU A 183 -14.36 3.09 -19.46
C GLU A 183 -14.64 2.34 -18.16
N ILE A 184 -15.03 3.07 -17.12
CA ILE A 184 -15.36 2.48 -15.82
C ILE A 184 -16.87 2.35 -15.71
N VAL A 185 -17.31 1.17 -15.29
CA VAL A 185 -18.71 0.87 -14.98
C VAL A 185 -18.77 0.33 -13.56
N GLU A 186 -19.57 0.94 -12.70
CA GLU A 186 -19.73 0.52 -11.32
C GLU A 186 -20.81 -0.56 -11.21
N VAL A 187 -20.49 -1.66 -10.49
CA VAL A 187 -21.47 -2.66 -10.05
C VAL A 187 -21.83 -2.43 -8.59
N LYS A 188 -23.11 -2.52 -8.27
CA LYS A 188 -23.62 -2.27 -6.92
C LYS A 188 -23.34 -3.42 -5.97
N SER A 189 -23.20 -3.06 -4.69
CA SER A 189 -23.17 -4.02 -3.59
C SER A 189 -24.58 -4.32 -3.08
N THR A 190 -24.77 -5.55 -2.59
CA THR A 190 -25.96 -5.93 -1.82
C THR A 190 -25.96 -5.27 -0.43
N ALA A 191 -27.08 -5.36 0.29
CA ALA A 191 -27.15 -4.93 1.69
C ALA A 191 -26.17 -5.68 2.63
N GLN A 192 -25.63 -6.82 2.20
CA GLN A 192 -24.61 -7.59 2.90
C GLN A 192 -23.18 -7.11 2.58
N GLY A 193 -23.02 -6.11 1.70
CA GLY A 193 -21.73 -5.52 1.36
C GLY A 193 -20.88 -6.35 0.38
N VAL A 194 -21.47 -7.26 -0.38
CA VAL A 194 -20.86 -8.07 -1.44
C VAL A 194 -21.48 -7.71 -2.78
N VAL A 195 -20.84 -8.07 -3.90
CA VAL A 195 -21.29 -7.75 -5.25
C VAL A 195 -22.71 -8.28 -5.51
N ASP A 196 -23.59 -7.45 -6.04
CA ASP A 196 -24.90 -7.90 -6.55
C ASP A 196 -24.71 -8.57 -7.91
N VAL A 197 -24.79 -9.89 -7.93
CA VAL A 197 -24.63 -10.70 -9.16
C VAL A 197 -25.71 -10.39 -10.21
N ASN A 198 -26.92 -9.96 -9.79
CA ASN A 198 -27.98 -9.61 -10.73
C ASN A 198 -27.70 -8.27 -11.40
N ASP A 199 -27.18 -7.30 -10.64
CA ASP A 199 -26.71 -6.03 -11.22
C ASP A 199 -25.56 -6.30 -12.19
N LEU A 200 -24.58 -7.12 -11.77
CA LEU A 200 -23.46 -7.52 -12.64
C LEU A 200 -23.93 -8.12 -13.97
N ARG A 201 -24.90 -9.05 -13.95
CA ARG A 201 -25.45 -9.65 -15.17
C ARG A 201 -25.99 -8.62 -16.15
N GLY A 202 -26.60 -7.56 -15.63
CA GLY A 202 -27.13 -6.47 -16.45
C GLY A 202 -26.07 -5.60 -17.12
N LEU A 203 -24.83 -5.62 -16.58
CA LEU A 203 -23.71 -4.83 -17.08
C LEU A 203 -22.80 -5.59 -18.05
N LEU A 204 -22.91 -6.93 -18.08
CA LEU A 204 -22.05 -7.79 -18.91
C LEU A 204 -22.51 -7.81 -20.36
N ASP A 205 -21.62 -7.39 -21.25
CA ASP A 205 -21.80 -7.44 -22.69
C ASP A 205 -20.46 -7.69 -23.41
N ASP A 206 -20.45 -7.67 -24.73
CA ASP A 206 -19.28 -7.91 -25.56
C ASP A 206 -18.30 -6.73 -25.61
N THR A 207 -18.56 -5.64 -24.87
CA THR A 207 -17.66 -4.50 -24.71
C THR A 207 -16.86 -4.56 -23.39
N VAL A 208 -17.19 -5.51 -22.52
CA VAL A 208 -16.49 -5.67 -21.23
C VAL A 208 -15.10 -6.28 -21.45
N ALA A 209 -14.07 -5.54 -21.05
CA ALA A 209 -12.68 -6.00 -21.05
C ALA A 209 -12.36 -6.83 -19.82
N ALA A 210 -12.81 -6.35 -18.64
CA ALA A 210 -12.55 -7.03 -17.36
C ALA A 210 -13.57 -6.66 -16.28
N VAL A 211 -13.65 -7.52 -15.26
CA VAL A 211 -14.16 -7.18 -13.93
C VAL A 211 -12.96 -7.12 -12.99
N MET A 212 -12.74 -5.98 -12.34
CA MET A 212 -11.64 -5.74 -11.42
C MET A 212 -12.17 -5.61 -9.99
N MET A 213 -11.72 -6.48 -9.11
CA MET A 213 -12.21 -6.52 -7.74
C MET A 213 -11.15 -6.95 -6.74
N THR A 214 -11.34 -6.54 -5.50
CA THR A 214 -10.58 -6.97 -4.33
C THR A 214 -11.35 -8.09 -3.63
N ASN A 215 -10.69 -9.18 -3.26
CA ASN A 215 -11.32 -10.24 -2.46
C ASN A 215 -10.34 -10.77 -1.37
N PRO A 216 -10.61 -10.56 -0.07
CA PRO A 216 -11.78 -9.87 0.49
C PRO A 216 -11.86 -8.40 0.06
N ASN A 217 -13.10 -7.86 0.03
CA ASN A 217 -13.32 -6.48 -0.33
C ASN A 217 -12.90 -5.51 0.79
N THR A 218 -13.04 -4.20 0.57
CA THR A 218 -12.65 -3.16 1.54
C THR A 218 -13.50 -3.11 2.83
N LEU A 219 -14.56 -3.91 2.90
CA LEU A 219 -15.34 -4.13 4.12
C LEU A 219 -14.83 -5.35 4.93
N GLY A 220 -13.75 -5.97 4.48
CA GLY A 220 -13.21 -7.22 5.05
C GLY A 220 -14.06 -8.45 4.74
N LEU A 221 -14.94 -8.41 3.75
CA LEU A 221 -15.87 -9.49 3.43
C LEU A 221 -15.36 -10.33 2.26
N PHE A 222 -15.40 -11.65 2.44
CA PHE A 222 -15.06 -12.57 1.35
C PHE A 222 -16.22 -12.71 0.38
N GLU A 223 -15.97 -12.49 -0.89
CA GLU A 223 -16.93 -12.64 -1.97
C GLU A 223 -17.16 -14.15 -2.25
N ARG A 224 -18.32 -14.64 -1.84
CA ARG A 224 -18.67 -16.07 -1.94
C ARG A 224 -19.13 -16.47 -3.33
N GLU A 225 -19.69 -15.53 -4.07
CA GLU A 225 -20.25 -15.75 -5.41
C GLU A 225 -19.18 -15.72 -6.53
N ILE A 226 -17.87 -15.75 -6.16
CA ILE A 226 -16.78 -15.76 -7.14
C ILE A 226 -16.94 -16.82 -8.22
N PRO A 227 -17.37 -18.07 -7.96
CA PRO A 227 -17.54 -19.06 -9.01
C PRO A 227 -18.58 -18.65 -10.07
N GLU A 228 -19.68 -17.98 -9.64
CA GLU A 228 -20.69 -17.49 -10.56
C GLU A 228 -20.22 -16.22 -11.29
N ILE A 229 -19.62 -15.27 -10.56
CA ILE A 229 -19.05 -14.04 -11.14
C ILE A 229 -18.03 -14.40 -12.22
N GLN A 230 -17.06 -15.24 -11.93
CA GLN A 230 -16.03 -15.70 -12.85
C GLN A 230 -16.62 -16.34 -14.10
N LYS A 231 -17.60 -17.23 -13.93
CA LYS A 231 -18.29 -17.89 -15.05
C LYS A 231 -18.95 -16.87 -15.96
N LEU A 232 -19.73 -15.93 -15.43
CA LEU A 232 -20.43 -14.91 -16.19
C LEU A 232 -19.46 -14.00 -16.97
N VAL A 233 -18.36 -13.60 -16.33
CA VAL A 233 -17.35 -12.73 -16.94
C VAL A 233 -16.64 -13.45 -18.09
N HIS A 234 -16.25 -14.71 -17.91
CA HIS A 234 -15.62 -15.49 -18.96
C HIS A 234 -16.59 -15.81 -20.11
N GLU A 235 -17.87 -16.09 -19.81
CA GLU A 235 -18.89 -16.32 -20.84
C GLU A 235 -19.12 -15.09 -21.73
N CYS A 236 -19.03 -13.87 -21.18
CA CYS A 236 -19.09 -12.65 -22.01
C CYS A 236 -17.77 -12.36 -22.75
N GLY A 237 -16.69 -13.11 -22.45
CA GLY A 237 -15.34 -12.96 -23.04
C GLY A 237 -14.46 -11.91 -22.37
N GLY A 238 -14.86 -11.39 -21.20
CA GLY A 238 -14.05 -10.54 -20.33
C GLY A 238 -13.03 -11.34 -19.54
N LEU A 239 -12.15 -10.66 -18.79
CA LEU A 239 -11.16 -11.24 -17.89
C LEU A 239 -11.44 -10.84 -16.43
N MET A 240 -11.02 -11.72 -15.51
CA MET A 240 -11.09 -11.47 -14.07
C MET A 240 -9.78 -10.88 -13.56
N TYR A 241 -9.82 -9.68 -12.99
CA TYR A 241 -8.69 -9.02 -12.35
C TYR A 241 -8.83 -9.05 -10.83
N TYR A 242 -7.81 -9.58 -10.15
CA TYR A 242 -7.72 -9.59 -8.70
C TYR A 242 -6.83 -8.47 -8.19
N ASP A 243 -7.41 -7.51 -7.47
CA ASP A 243 -6.65 -6.56 -6.67
C ASP A 243 -6.12 -7.26 -5.42
N GLY A 244 -4.81 -7.48 -5.40
CA GLY A 244 -4.13 -8.23 -4.32
C GLY A 244 -3.73 -7.38 -3.12
N ALA A 245 -4.25 -6.15 -2.99
CA ALA A 245 -4.01 -5.33 -1.81
C ALA A 245 -4.43 -6.03 -0.52
N ASN A 246 -5.51 -6.83 -0.58
CA ASN A 246 -6.07 -7.57 0.54
C ASN A 246 -5.70 -9.07 0.52
N LEU A 247 -4.54 -9.45 -0.01
CA LEU A 247 -4.12 -10.85 -0.07
C LEU A 247 -3.79 -11.43 1.32
N ASN A 248 -3.51 -10.60 2.32
CA ASN A 248 -3.04 -11.04 3.65
C ASN A 248 -3.91 -12.13 4.31
N PRO A 249 -5.25 -12.01 4.39
CA PRO A 249 -6.10 -13.04 4.99
C PRO A 249 -6.24 -14.31 4.15
N MET A 250 -5.79 -14.26 2.90
CA MET A 250 -5.87 -15.37 1.95
C MET A 250 -4.58 -16.20 1.92
N LEU A 251 -3.48 -15.64 2.43
CA LEU A 251 -2.14 -16.20 2.36
C LEU A 251 -2.11 -17.61 3.00
N GLY A 252 -1.78 -18.61 2.19
CA GLY A 252 -1.74 -20.00 2.60
C GLY A 252 -3.11 -20.66 2.85
N VAL A 253 -4.22 -19.97 2.60
CA VAL A 253 -5.60 -20.47 2.77
C VAL A 253 -6.24 -20.81 1.44
N CYS A 254 -6.22 -19.88 0.48
CA CYS A 254 -6.71 -20.12 -0.88
C CYS A 254 -5.93 -19.26 -1.88
N ARG A 255 -6.00 -19.64 -3.15
CA ARG A 255 -5.21 -19.03 -4.22
C ARG A 255 -6.13 -18.37 -5.24
N PRO A 256 -5.90 -17.07 -5.57
CA PRO A 256 -6.71 -16.36 -6.56
C PRO A 256 -6.79 -17.04 -7.93
N GLY A 257 -5.70 -17.65 -8.40
CA GLY A 257 -5.69 -18.41 -9.66
C GLY A 257 -6.68 -19.59 -9.66
N ASP A 258 -6.82 -20.30 -8.54
CA ASP A 258 -7.77 -21.40 -8.40
C ASP A 258 -9.24 -20.92 -8.34
N MET A 259 -9.46 -19.64 -8.02
CA MET A 259 -10.78 -19.01 -8.05
C MET A 259 -11.17 -18.46 -9.43
N GLY A 260 -10.30 -18.63 -10.44
CA GLY A 260 -10.58 -18.22 -11.82
C GLY A 260 -10.16 -16.78 -12.17
N PHE A 261 -9.32 -16.14 -11.36
CA PHE A 261 -8.73 -14.86 -11.71
C PHE A 261 -7.65 -15.03 -12.78
N ASP A 262 -7.64 -14.15 -13.76
CA ASP A 262 -6.76 -14.19 -14.93
C ASP A 262 -5.49 -13.35 -14.76
N VAL A 263 -5.65 -12.20 -14.10
CA VAL A 263 -4.58 -11.23 -13.82
C VAL A 263 -4.70 -10.77 -12.38
N MET A 264 -3.58 -10.58 -11.71
CA MET A 264 -3.56 -9.95 -10.37
C MET A 264 -2.33 -9.09 -10.18
N HIS A 265 -2.42 -8.11 -9.26
CA HIS A 265 -1.24 -7.52 -8.67
C HIS A 265 -1.15 -7.86 -7.17
N ILE A 266 0.02 -7.67 -6.60
CA ILE A 266 0.30 -7.88 -5.17
C ILE A 266 1.02 -6.65 -4.64
N ASN A 267 0.73 -6.25 -3.40
CA ASN A 267 1.49 -5.23 -2.69
C ASN A 267 2.48 -5.91 -1.74
N LEU A 268 3.78 -5.96 -2.09
CA LEU A 268 4.78 -6.57 -1.21
C LEU A 268 4.90 -5.85 0.14
N HIS A 269 4.67 -4.54 0.14
CA HIS A 269 4.66 -3.69 1.33
C HIS A 269 3.41 -3.82 2.21
N LYS A 270 2.53 -4.75 1.89
CA LYS A 270 1.37 -5.16 2.70
C LYS A 270 1.54 -6.61 3.15
N THR A 271 1.09 -7.56 2.35
CA THR A 271 1.09 -9.01 2.66
C THR A 271 2.47 -9.57 3.01
N PHE A 272 3.53 -9.10 2.37
CA PHE A 272 4.88 -9.65 2.54
C PHE A 272 5.80 -8.81 3.43
N SER A 273 5.22 -7.95 4.25
CA SER A 273 5.89 -7.31 5.40
C SER A 273 7.16 -6.53 5.03
N THR A 274 7.15 -5.80 3.92
CA THR A 274 8.22 -4.87 3.58
C THR A 274 7.86 -3.45 4.01
N PRO A 275 8.81 -2.52 4.18
CA PRO A 275 8.53 -1.16 4.59
C PRO A 275 7.53 -0.47 3.66
N HIS A 276 6.51 0.19 4.26
CA HIS A 276 5.54 1.02 3.53
C HIS A 276 6.09 2.45 3.31
N GLY A 277 6.86 2.95 4.26
CA GLY A 277 7.56 4.23 4.18
C GLY A 277 6.65 5.46 4.04
N GLY A 278 5.39 5.38 4.49
CA GLY A 278 4.43 6.46 4.33
C GLY A 278 4.08 6.76 2.85
N GLY A 279 4.14 5.74 1.98
CA GLY A 279 3.91 5.87 0.53
C GLY A 279 5.21 5.95 -0.30
N GLY A 280 6.33 5.52 0.26
CA GLY A 280 7.65 5.51 -0.38
C GLY A 280 8.02 4.18 -1.02
N PRO A 281 8.87 3.36 -0.36
CA PRO A 281 9.36 2.12 -0.92
C PRO A 281 8.22 1.11 -1.06
N GLY A 282 8.03 0.58 -2.26
CA GLY A 282 6.98 -0.39 -2.53
C GLY A 282 7.35 -1.32 -3.66
N SER A 283 6.49 -2.28 -3.94
CA SER A 283 6.56 -3.13 -5.13
C SER A 283 5.18 -3.71 -5.40
N GLY A 284 4.84 -3.82 -6.67
CA GLY A 284 3.54 -4.30 -7.13
C GLY A 284 3.66 -5.42 -8.16
N PRO A 285 4.23 -6.60 -7.84
CA PRO A 285 4.29 -7.72 -8.77
C PRO A 285 2.94 -8.01 -9.42
N VAL A 286 2.97 -8.32 -10.71
CA VAL A 286 1.77 -8.70 -11.46
C VAL A 286 1.89 -10.13 -11.96
N GLY A 287 0.89 -10.94 -11.63
CA GLY A 287 0.78 -12.32 -12.05
C GLY A 287 -0.32 -12.52 -13.09
N VAL A 288 -0.13 -13.50 -13.96
CA VAL A 288 -1.09 -13.85 -15.00
C VAL A 288 -1.33 -15.36 -15.07
N ARG A 289 -2.54 -15.74 -15.48
CA ARG A 289 -2.85 -17.13 -15.80
C ARG A 289 -2.13 -17.59 -17.06
N LYS A 290 -2.10 -18.91 -17.25
CA LYS A 290 -1.60 -19.54 -18.48
C LYS A 290 -2.24 -18.95 -19.74
N GLY A 291 -1.41 -18.63 -20.71
CA GLY A 291 -1.79 -18.05 -22.00
C GLY A 291 -1.74 -16.51 -22.03
N LEU A 292 -1.41 -15.86 -20.92
CA LEU A 292 -1.20 -14.40 -20.85
C LEU A 292 0.28 -14.01 -20.63
N GLU A 293 1.19 -14.97 -20.47
CA GLU A 293 2.61 -14.75 -20.12
C GLU A 293 3.33 -13.88 -21.15
N GLN A 294 2.93 -14.01 -22.42
CA GLN A 294 3.49 -13.24 -23.54
C GLN A 294 3.22 -11.72 -23.43
N PHE A 295 2.25 -11.30 -22.62
CA PHE A 295 1.92 -9.88 -22.41
C PHE A 295 2.59 -9.29 -21.17
N LEU A 296 3.32 -10.11 -20.39
CA LEU A 296 4.08 -9.61 -19.23
C LEU A 296 5.18 -8.65 -19.69
N PRO A 297 5.43 -7.56 -18.93
CA PRO A 297 6.51 -6.63 -19.24
C PRO A 297 7.88 -7.28 -19.18
N VAL A 298 8.79 -6.76 -19.98
CA VAL A 298 10.22 -7.05 -19.92
C VAL A 298 10.97 -5.83 -19.32
N PRO A 299 12.16 -6.00 -18.74
CA PRO A 299 12.94 -7.24 -18.64
C PRO A 299 12.37 -8.25 -17.65
N LYS A 300 12.62 -9.53 -17.87
CA LYS A 300 12.31 -10.63 -16.94
C LYS A 300 13.51 -11.55 -16.79
N VAL A 301 13.52 -12.37 -15.72
CA VAL A 301 14.59 -13.33 -15.47
C VAL A 301 14.09 -14.74 -15.77
N GLU A 302 14.85 -15.49 -16.56
CA GLU A 302 14.59 -16.88 -16.90
C GLU A 302 15.76 -17.77 -16.51
N LYS A 303 15.48 -19.04 -16.18
CA LYS A 303 16.50 -20.06 -15.95
C LYS A 303 16.75 -20.85 -17.24
N VAL A 304 18.01 -20.85 -17.69
CA VAL A 304 18.46 -21.59 -18.89
C VAL A 304 19.60 -22.52 -18.47
N GLY A 305 19.33 -23.80 -18.41
CA GLY A 305 20.24 -24.77 -17.81
C GLY A 305 20.50 -24.46 -16.33
N ASP A 306 21.77 -24.30 -15.98
CA ASP A 306 22.19 -23.96 -14.60
C ASP A 306 22.41 -22.45 -14.39
N ARG A 307 22.04 -21.62 -15.35
CA ARG A 307 22.24 -20.16 -15.30
C ARG A 307 20.93 -19.40 -15.37
N TYR A 308 20.96 -18.18 -14.80
CA TYR A 308 19.87 -17.22 -14.87
C TYR A 308 20.23 -16.14 -15.89
N ARG A 309 19.26 -15.80 -16.76
CA ARG A 309 19.44 -14.84 -17.84
C ARG A 309 18.38 -13.76 -17.80
N ILE A 310 18.77 -12.59 -18.28
CA ILE A 310 17.86 -11.45 -18.47
C ILE A 310 17.29 -11.53 -19.88
N VAL A 311 15.97 -11.53 -19.97
CA VAL A 311 15.23 -11.49 -21.23
C VAL A 311 14.66 -10.09 -21.41
N THR A 312 15.10 -9.39 -22.46
CA THR A 312 14.75 -7.99 -22.74
C THR A 312 13.68 -7.84 -23.82
N THR A 313 13.27 -8.93 -24.45
CA THR A 313 12.19 -8.94 -25.45
C THR A 313 11.38 -10.22 -25.32
N ASN A 314 10.06 -10.11 -25.44
CA ASN A 314 9.14 -11.24 -25.48
C ASN A 314 8.74 -11.64 -26.91
N GLY A 315 9.31 -10.98 -27.95
CA GLY A 315 9.06 -11.28 -29.36
C GLY A 315 7.67 -10.90 -29.86
N GLN A 316 6.92 -10.09 -29.09
CA GLN A 316 5.57 -9.64 -29.45
C GLN A 316 5.57 -8.17 -29.86
N ASP A 317 4.64 -7.80 -30.75
CA ASP A 317 4.42 -6.40 -31.13
C ASP A 317 3.71 -5.58 -30.08
N PHE A 318 3.11 -6.24 -29.07
CA PHE A 318 2.40 -5.64 -27.94
C PHE A 318 3.25 -5.69 -26.67
N ASN A 319 4.32 -4.93 -26.62
CA ASN A 319 5.14 -4.83 -25.42
C ASN A 319 4.49 -3.91 -24.39
N VAL A 320 4.11 -4.45 -23.26
CA VAL A 320 3.76 -3.67 -22.07
C VAL A 320 5.06 -3.18 -21.42
N HIS A 321 5.33 -1.88 -21.49
CA HIS A 321 6.48 -1.25 -20.85
C HIS A 321 6.01 -0.46 -19.66
N VAL A 322 6.58 -0.74 -18.48
CA VAL A 322 6.09 -0.15 -17.21
C VAL A 322 7.18 0.54 -16.39
N GLY A 323 8.43 0.43 -16.78
CA GLY A 323 9.54 1.10 -16.10
C GLY A 323 10.89 0.59 -16.54
N GLU A 324 11.92 1.28 -16.11
CA GLU A 324 13.32 0.91 -16.29
C GLU A 324 13.73 -0.21 -15.33
N PHE A 325 14.70 -1.02 -15.70
CA PHE A 325 15.30 -2.07 -14.89
C PHE A 325 14.31 -3.17 -14.45
N PHE A 326 14.47 -3.66 -13.21
CA PHE A 326 13.81 -4.87 -12.68
C PHE A 326 12.90 -4.57 -11.49
N GLY A 327 12.36 -3.36 -11.36
CA GLY A 327 11.59 -2.95 -10.19
C GLY A 327 12.46 -2.68 -8.96
N ASN A 328 11.86 -2.79 -7.77
CA ASN A 328 12.53 -2.50 -6.50
C ASN A 328 13.20 -3.74 -5.90
N TYR A 329 14.44 -4.02 -6.31
CA TYR A 329 15.18 -5.20 -5.89
C TYR A 329 15.23 -5.39 -4.36
N ALA A 330 15.59 -4.35 -3.62
CA ALA A 330 15.73 -4.45 -2.18
C ALA A 330 14.39 -4.71 -1.46
N VAL A 331 13.27 -4.21 -1.99
CA VAL A 331 11.93 -4.52 -1.48
C VAL A 331 11.57 -5.97 -1.77
N MET A 332 11.83 -6.41 -2.98
CA MET A 332 11.59 -7.80 -3.40
C MET A 332 12.43 -8.79 -2.56
N LEU A 333 13.69 -8.47 -2.31
CA LEU A 333 14.58 -9.30 -1.48
C LEU A 333 14.06 -9.42 -0.03
N ARG A 334 13.56 -8.32 0.56
CA ARG A 334 12.92 -8.36 1.88
C ARG A 334 11.69 -9.26 1.91
N ALA A 335 10.83 -9.14 0.90
CA ALA A 335 9.65 -9.99 0.76
C ALA A 335 10.03 -11.48 0.59
N TYR A 336 11.05 -11.75 -0.21
CA TYR A 336 11.55 -13.11 -0.39
C TYR A 336 12.12 -13.69 0.91
N THR A 337 12.88 -12.89 1.66
CA THR A 337 13.39 -13.26 2.99
C THR A 337 12.23 -13.57 3.94
N TYR A 338 11.18 -12.75 3.94
CA TYR A 338 9.97 -13.00 4.74
C TYR A 338 9.31 -14.35 4.40
N ILE A 339 9.16 -14.65 3.11
CA ILE A 339 8.59 -15.93 2.65
C ILE A 339 9.45 -17.10 3.13
N LEU A 340 10.77 -17.02 2.99
CA LEU A 340 11.69 -18.06 3.42
C LEU A 340 11.70 -18.26 4.95
N THR A 341 11.63 -17.15 5.70
CA THR A 341 11.61 -17.17 7.19
C THR A 341 10.35 -17.87 7.72
N LEU A 342 9.20 -17.57 7.13
CA LEU A 342 7.95 -18.24 7.50
C LEU A 342 7.93 -19.71 7.05
N GLY A 343 8.46 -20.01 5.88
CA GLY A 343 8.37 -21.32 5.28
C GLY A 343 6.91 -21.79 5.05
N LYS A 344 6.75 -22.97 4.53
CA LYS A 344 5.42 -23.55 4.25
C LYS A 344 4.60 -23.84 5.50
N GLU A 345 5.26 -24.00 6.65
CA GLU A 345 4.62 -24.33 7.93
C GLU A 345 3.87 -23.13 8.51
N HIS A 346 4.48 -21.96 8.49
CA HIS A 346 3.95 -20.77 9.17
C HIS A 346 3.19 -19.82 8.25
N ILE A 347 3.50 -19.80 6.95
CA ILE A 347 2.83 -18.90 5.99
C ILE A 347 1.30 -19.09 5.99
N ARG A 348 0.84 -20.34 6.20
CA ARG A 348 -0.59 -20.68 6.29
C ARG A 348 -1.28 -20.18 7.56
N MET A 349 -0.54 -19.71 8.56
CA MET A 349 -1.10 -19.18 9.81
C MET A 349 -1.43 -17.69 9.71
N VAL A 350 -0.84 -16.98 8.75
CA VAL A 350 -1.01 -15.53 8.57
C VAL A 350 -2.48 -15.16 8.41
N GLY A 351 -3.17 -15.73 7.44
CA GLY A 351 -4.57 -15.43 7.17
C GLY A 351 -5.52 -15.73 8.34
N PRO A 352 -5.48 -16.92 8.94
CA PRO A 352 -6.29 -17.25 10.10
C PRO A 352 -6.06 -16.34 11.30
N LEU A 353 -4.81 -15.99 11.64
CA LEU A 353 -4.50 -15.10 12.75
C LEU A 353 -4.95 -13.67 12.49
N ALA A 354 -4.74 -13.12 11.29
CA ALA A 354 -5.26 -11.82 10.92
C ALA A 354 -6.80 -11.76 11.03
N THR A 355 -7.47 -12.82 10.58
CA THR A 355 -8.94 -12.96 10.68
C THR A 355 -9.40 -13.02 12.15
N LEU A 356 -8.68 -13.77 12.98
CA LEU A 356 -8.99 -13.91 14.42
C LEU A 356 -8.89 -12.55 15.11
N ASN A 357 -7.77 -11.83 14.92
CA ASN A 357 -7.50 -10.55 15.56
C ASN A 357 -8.54 -9.49 15.16
N ALA A 358 -8.91 -9.41 13.87
CA ALA A 358 -9.92 -8.48 13.39
C ALA A 358 -11.29 -8.75 14.04
N ASN A 359 -11.74 -9.99 14.05
CA ASN A 359 -13.01 -10.35 14.68
C ASN A 359 -12.98 -10.16 16.20
N TYR A 360 -11.84 -10.36 16.85
CA TYR A 360 -11.69 -10.14 18.29
C TYR A 360 -11.99 -8.68 18.66
N ILE A 361 -11.36 -7.71 18.01
CA ILE A 361 -11.61 -6.28 18.25
C ILE A 361 -13.05 -5.92 17.87
N LYS A 362 -13.51 -6.34 16.69
CA LYS A 362 -14.86 -6.07 16.18
C LYS A 362 -15.94 -6.49 17.18
N GLU A 363 -15.88 -7.73 17.64
CA GLU A 363 -16.87 -8.27 18.58
C GLU A 363 -16.81 -7.59 19.95
N ALA A 364 -15.61 -7.20 20.41
CA ALA A 364 -15.42 -6.51 21.69
C ALA A 364 -15.92 -5.06 21.69
N LEU A 365 -16.14 -4.41 20.53
CA LEU A 365 -16.50 -3.00 20.43
C LEU A 365 -17.88 -2.74 19.79
N LYS A 366 -18.54 -3.75 19.24
CA LYS A 366 -19.84 -3.61 18.52
C LYS A 366 -21.00 -3.11 19.40
N ASP A 367 -20.85 -3.10 20.71
CA ASP A 367 -21.83 -2.56 21.64
C ASP A 367 -21.71 -1.02 21.81
N VAL A 368 -20.52 -0.44 21.56
CA VAL A 368 -20.27 1.01 21.70
C VAL A 368 -20.07 1.72 20.36
N TYR A 369 -19.60 1.02 19.32
CA TYR A 369 -19.50 1.53 17.96
C TYR A 369 -20.56 0.88 17.06
N GLU A 370 -21.07 1.64 16.10
CA GLU A 370 -22.06 1.12 15.14
C GLU A 370 -21.37 0.19 14.14
N LEU A 371 -21.81 -1.07 14.10
CA LEU A 371 -21.33 -2.08 13.16
C LEU A 371 -22.38 -2.31 12.06
N PRO A 372 -22.21 -1.70 10.87
CA PRO A 372 -23.22 -1.78 9.80
C PRO A 372 -23.43 -3.20 9.29
N ILE A 373 -22.35 -3.98 9.19
CA ILE A 373 -22.37 -5.33 8.67
C ILE A 373 -21.89 -6.31 9.75
N PRO A 374 -22.82 -6.94 10.49
CA PRO A 374 -22.48 -7.75 11.67
C PRO A 374 -22.05 -9.19 11.34
N THR A 375 -21.49 -9.44 10.14
CA THR A 375 -21.00 -10.74 9.73
C THR A 375 -19.53 -10.94 10.14
N VAL A 376 -19.06 -12.20 10.08
CA VAL A 376 -17.63 -12.51 10.27
C VAL A 376 -16.84 -11.83 9.14
N CYS A 377 -15.89 -10.99 9.52
CA CYS A 377 -14.95 -10.36 8.58
C CYS A 377 -13.69 -11.21 8.41
N LYS A 378 -12.85 -10.85 7.46
CA LYS A 378 -11.51 -11.39 7.29
C LYS A 378 -10.51 -10.56 8.12
N HIS A 379 -9.58 -9.85 7.49
CA HIS A 379 -8.46 -9.17 8.15
C HIS A 379 -8.79 -7.77 8.69
N GLU A 380 -9.88 -7.17 8.21
CA GLU A 380 -10.30 -5.81 8.55
C GLU A 380 -11.82 -5.73 8.66
N PHE A 381 -12.31 -4.65 9.25
CA PHE A 381 -13.73 -4.36 9.41
C PHE A 381 -13.97 -2.85 9.51
N VAL A 382 -15.22 -2.42 9.34
CA VAL A 382 -15.61 -1.02 9.36
C VAL A 382 -16.68 -0.79 10.42
N PHE A 383 -16.45 0.18 11.31
CA PHE A 383 -17.48 0.81 12.13
C PHE A 383 -17.99 2.09 11.47
N ASN A 384 -19.24 2.48 11.75
CA ASN A 384 -19.85 3.75 11.31
C ASN A 384 -19.95 4.74 12.48
N GLY A 385 -18.81 5.01 13.13
CA GLY A 385 -18.72 5.91 14.28
C GLY A 385 -19.32 5.35 15.57
N LEU A 386 -19.47 6.22 16.58
CA LEU A 386 -20.11 5.85 17.83
C LEU A 386 -21.60 5.51 17.63
N LYS A 387 -22.12 4.52 18.39
CA LYS A 387 -23.58 4.23 18.40
C LYS A 387 -24.39 5.39 18.93
N ASP A 388 -23.92 6.03 19.99
CA ASP A 388 -24.58 7.19 20.58
C ASP A 388 -24.24 8.45 19.78
N LYS A 389 -25.08 8.77 18.82
CA LYS A 389 -24.94 9.97 17.97
C LYS A 389 -25.31 11.26 18.71
N SER A 390 -25.95 11.19 19.89
CA SER A 390 -26.39 12.37 20.66
C SER A 390 -25.21 13.18 21.23
N THR A 391 -24.04 12.56 21.37
CA THR A 391 -22.80 13.21 21.82
C THR A 391 -22.30 14.27 20.84
N GLY A 392 -22.65 14.17 19.56
CA GLY A 392 -22.12 15.00 18.49
C GLY A 392 -20.63 14.83 18.24
N VAL A 393 -20.02 13.74 18.75
CA VAL A 393 -18.63 13.35 18.50
C VAL A 393 -18.56 12.57 17.21
N THR A 394 -17.68 13.00 16.30
CA THR A 394 -17.48 12.38 14.97
C THR A 394 -16.36 11.33 15.00
N THR A 395 -16.27 10.53 13.95
CA THR A 395 -15.15 9.59 13.77
C THR A 395 -13.79 10.30 13.72
N MET A 396 -13.73 11.52 13.13
CA MET A 396 -12.53 12.35 13.14
C MET A 396 -12.10 12.69 14.58
N ASP A 397 -13.05 13.00 15.45
CA ASP A 397 -12.76 13.35 16.85
C ASP A 397 -12.20 12.13 17.61
N VAL A 398 -12.79 10.95 17.40
CA VAL A 398 -12.28 9.68 17.94
C VAL A 398 -10.85 9.41 17.44
N ALA A 399 -10.60 9.58 16.13
CA ALA A 399 -9.28 9.39 15.53
C ALA A 399 -8.24 10.35 16.12
N LYS A 400 -8.59 11.62 16.32
CA LYS A 400 -7.70 12.61 16.96
C LYS A 400 -7.47 12.29 18.44
N ARG A 401 -8.48 11.79 19.15
CA ARG A 401 -8.34 11.41 20.55
C ARG A 401 -7.45 10.18 20.74
N LEU A 402 -7.43 9.24 19.81
CA LEU A 402 -6.51 8.10 19.80
C LEU A 402 -5.03 8.54 19.85
N LEU A 403 -4.69 9.65 19.17
CA LEU A 403 -3.32 10.20 19.21
C LEU A 403 -2.89 10.59 20.60
N ASP A 404 -3.81 11.09 21.44
CA ASP A 404 -3.52 11.45 22.86
C ASP A 404 -3.19 10.23 23.71
N TYR A 405 -3.70 9.05 23.31
CA TYR A 405 -3.41 7.77 23.94
C TYR A 405 -2.19 7.06 23.34
N GLY A 406 -1.49 7.70 22.40
CA GLY A 406 -0.28 7.15 21.79
C GLY A 406 -0.52 6.13 20.68
N TYR A 407 -1.72 6.09 20.09
CA TYR A 407 -2.03 5.22 18.98
C TYR A 407 -2.04 5.99 17.65
N HIS A 408 -1.65 5.33 16.57
CA HIS A 408 -1.97 5.81 15.23
C HIS A 408 -3.48 5.68 14.98
N ALA A 409 -4.06 6.67 14.31
CA ALA A 409 -5.48 6.60 13.97
C ALA A 409 -5.75 5.53 12.90
N PRO A 410 -6.90 4.82 12.97
CA PRO A 410 -7.40 4.01 11.86
C PRO A 410 -7.70 4.85 10.61
N THR A 411 -7.97 4.19 9.49
CA THR A 411 -8.52 4.86 8.31
C THR A 411 -9.93 5.34 8.60
N ILE A 412 -10.20 6.61 8.31
CA ILE A 412 -11.52 7.22 8.53
C ILE A 412 -12.12 7.73 7.22
N TYR A 413 -13.47 7.83 7.18
CA TYR A 413 -14.23 8.28 6.00
C TYR A 413 -13.99 7.46 4.73
N PHE A 414 -13.54 6.24 4.90
CA PHE A 414 -13.39 5.26 3.85
C PHE A 414 -13.77 3.86 4.39
N PRO A 415 -14.48 3.01 3.62
CA PRO A 415 -15.06 3.27 2.30
C PRO A 415 -16.23 4.28 2.34
N LEU A 416 -16.51 4.92 1.20
CA LEU A 416 -17.54 5.97 1.09
C LEU A 416 -18.97 5.48 1.32
N LEU A 417 -19.16 4.18 1.43
CA LEU A 417 -20.46 3.55 1.74
C LEU A 417 -21.01 3.97 3.12
N PHE A 418 -20.17 4.39 4.05
CA PHE A 418 -20.54 4.79 5.40
C PHE A 418 -20.01 6.19 5.72
N HIS A 419 -20.90 7.09 6.13
CA HIS A 419 -20.55 8.49 6.37
C HIS A 419 -19.50 8.68 7.48
N GLU A 420 -19.59 7.90 8.56
CA GLU A 420 -18.65 7.92 9.70
C GLU A 420 -17.75 6.68 9.73
N ALA A 421 -17.33 6.23 8.54
CA ALA A 421 -16.48 5.04 8.43
C ALA A 421 -15.22 5.16 9.26
N MET A 422 -14.91 4.10 10.01
CA MET A 422 -13.66 3.88 10.74
C MET A 422 -13.22 2.44 10.47
N MET A 423 -12.20 2.26 9.65
CA MET A 423 -11.71 0.95 9.20
C MET A 423 -10.47 0.55 9.99
N ILE A 424 -10.50 -0.64 10.56
CA ILE A 424 -9.45 -1.17 11.45
C ILE A 424 -8.94 -2.49 10.88
N GLU A 425 -7.62 -2.57 10.69
CA GLU A 425 -6.88 -3.80 10.36
C GLU A 425 -5.79 -4.04 11.41
N PRO A 426 -5.96 -5.02 12.33
CA PRO A 426 -4.97 -5.26 13.38
C PRO A 426 -3.76 -6.08 12.94
N THR A 427 -3.82 -6.76 11.80
CA THR A 427 -2.83 -7.74 11.32
C THR A 427 -2.72 -9.00 12.20
N GLU A 428 -1.89 -9.95 11.77
CA GLU A 428 -1.60 -11.18 12.53
C GLU A 428 -0.48 -11.01 13.57
N ASN A 429 0.25 -9.89 13.52
CA ASN A 429 1.45 -9.71 14.34
C ASN A 429 1.14 -9.23 15.77
N GLU A 430 -0.03 -8.63 15.98
CA GLU A 430 -0.38 -8.05 17.26
C GLU A 430 -0.73 -9.11 18.31
N SER A 431 -0.21 -8.93 19.53
CA SER A 431 -0.52 -9.79 20.65
C SER A 431 -1.91 -9.51 21.20
N LYS A 432 -2.46 -10.48 21.91
CA LYS A 432 -3.75 -10.30 22.60
C LYS A 432 -3.72 -9.11 23.57
N GLU A 433 -2.62 -8.91 24.27
CA GLU A 433 -2.43 -7.80 25.21
C GLU A 433 -2.52 -6.45 24.50
N THR A 434 -1.85 -6.30 23.33
CA THR A 434 -1.94 -5.09 22.49
C THR A 434 -3.38 -4.84 22.05
N LEU A 435 -4.09 -5.89 21.61
CA LEU A 435 -5.49 -5.77 21.19
C LEU A 435 -6.40 -5.38 22.36
N ASP A 436 -6.20 -5.96 23.54
CA ASP A 436 -6.97 -5.63 24.75
C ASP A 436 -6.77 -4.17 25.18
N GLU A 437 -5.54 -3.67 25.13
CA GLU A 437 -5.23 -2.26 25.44
C GLU A 437 -5.91 -1.31 24.44
N PHE A 438 -5.86 -1.60 23.15
CA PHE A 438 -6.53 -0.81 22.11
C PHE A 438 -8.05 -0.81 22.28
N ILE A 439 -8.65 -1.96 22.58
CA ILE A 439 -10.09 -2.08 22.91
C ILE A 439 -10.44 -1.22 24.14
N ALA A 440 -9.63 -1.28 25.18
CA ALA A 440 -9.87 -0.50 26.39
C ALA A 440 -9.81 1.01 26.11
N VAL A 441 -8.87 1.47 25.29
CA VAL A 441 -8.76 2.88 24.87
C VAL A 441 -9.97 3.32 24.06
N LEU A 442 -10.42 2.55 23.06
CA LEU A 442 -11.60 2.88 22.27
C LEU A 442 -12.88 2.92 23.14
N ARG A 443 -13.03 2.01 24.11
CA ARG A 443 -14.13 2.06 25.07
C ARG A 443 -14.07 3.30 25.97
N LYS A 444 -12.87 3.68 26.40
CA LYS A 444 -12.64 4.89 27.20
C LYS A 444 -13.01 6.15 26.42
N ILE A 445 -12.62 6.25 25.13
CA ILE A 445 -13.01 7.37 24.26
C ILE A 445 -14.53 7.44 24.09
N ALA A 446 -15.20 6.30 23.93
CA ALA A 446 -16.66 6.25 23.86
C ALA A 446 -17.35 6.71 25.15
N GLU A 447 -16.75 6.45 26.32
CA GLU A 447 -17.25 6.95 27.59
C GLU A 447 -16.95 8.44 27.79
N GLU A 448 -15.76 8.91 27.40
CA GLU A 448 -15.41 10.34 27.36
C GLU A 448 -16.39 11.12 26.47
N ALA A 449 -16.76 10.57 25.31
CA ALA A 449 -17.73 11.18 24.42
C ALA A 449 -19.11 11.42 25.07
N LYS A 450 -19.51 10.58 26.04
CA LYS A 450 -20.77 10.76 26.79
C LYS A 450 -20.62 11.73 27.95
N THR A 451 -19.51 11.63 28.70
CA THR A 451 -19.32 12.36 29.97
C THR A 451 -18.69 13.74 29.78
N ASN A 452 -17.80 13.89 28.79
CA ASN A 452 -17.14 15.14 28.45
C ASN A 452 -16.83 15.21 26.94
N PRO A 453 -17.85 15.39 26.08
CA PRO A 453 -17.67 15.37 24.61
C PRO A 453 -16.67 16.43 24.10
N GLU A 454 -16.54 17.57 24.80
CA GLU A 454 -15.60 18.62 24.38
C GLU A 454 -14.14 18.17 24.47
N GLU A 455 -13.78 17.33 25.44
CA GLU A 455 -12.45 16.73 25.55
C GLU A 455 -12.09 15.92 24.28
N VAL A 456 -13.06 15.22 23.70
CA VAL A 456 -12.86 14.42 22.49
C VAL A 456 -12.85 15.32 21.25
N LYS A 457 -13.76 16.31 21.17
CA LYS A 457 -13.89 17.21 20.01
C LYS A 457 -12.69 18.15 19.85
N THR A 458 -12.01 18.50 20.92
CA THR A 458 -10.84 19.41 20.89
C THR A 458 -9.50 18.67 20.80
N ALA A 459 -9.49 17.32 20.87
CA ALA A 459 -8.29 16.52 20.71
C ALA A 459 -7.62 16.73 19.32
N PRO A 460 -6.29 16.55 19.20
CA PRO A 460 -5.37 16.01 20.21
C PRO A 460 -4.81 17.08 21.14
N HIS A 461 -4.51 16.69 22.40
CA HIS A 461 -3.96 17.57 23.44
C HIS A 461 -2.48 17.27 23.76
N ASN A 462 -2.03 16.03 23.54
CA ASN A 462 -0.73 15.54 23.97
C ASN A 462 0.29 15.41 22.81
N THR A 463 -0.07 15.83 21.61
CA THR A 463 0.81 15.80 20.43
C THR A 463 1.55 17.13 20.22
N PRO A 464 2.70 17.16 19.51
CA PRO A 464 3.42 18.38 19.21
C PRO A 464 2.59 19.44 18.45
N THR A 465 1.65 18.99 17.62
CA THR A 465 0.72 19.83 16.86
C THR A 465 -0.71 19.47 17.28
N GLY A 466 -1.49 20.47 17.66
CA GLY A 466 -2.92 20.30 17.94
C GLY A 466 -3.75 20.09 16.68
N ARG A 467 -5.07 20.31 16.80
CA ARG A 467 -5.97 20.24 15.64
C ARG A 467 -5.62 21.35 14.65
N VAL A 468 -5.41 20.97 13.40
CA VAL A 468 -5.12 21.89 12.31
C VAL A 468 -6.42 22.37 11.63
N ASP A 469 -6.39 23.58 11.04
CA ASP A 469 -7.44 24.06 10.16
C ASP A 469 -7.21 23.48 8.75
N ASP A 470 -7.85 22.33 8.47
CA ASP A 470 -7.69 21.61 7.20
C ASP A 470 -8.18 22.44 6.00
N VAL A 471 -9.20 23.30 6.20
CA VAL A 471 -9.76 24.15 5.16
C VAL A 471 -8.76 25.26 4.80
N LEU A 472 -8.17 25.91 5.80
CA LEU A 472 -7.16 26.94 5.57
C LEU A 472 -5.91 26.36 4.93
N ALA A 473 -5.44 25.20 5.43
CA ALA A 473 -4.28 24.50 4.88
C ALA A 473 -4.47 24.12 3.40
N ALA A 474 -5.67 23.70 3.01
CA ALA A 474 -5.98 23.36 1.62
C ALA A 474 -6.11 24.61 0.72
N LYS A 475 -6.73 25.69 1.22
CA LYS A 475 -6.99 26.92 0.43
C LYS A 475 -5.80 27.86 0.34
N GLN A 476 -4.95 27.90 1.37
CA GLN A 476 -3.81 28.83 1.48
C GLN A 476 -2.56 28.10 1.97
N PRO A 477 -2.05 27.12 1.20
CA PRO A 477 -0.89 26.33 1.63
C PRO A 477 0.37 27.18 1.69
N ILE A 478 1.10 27.12 2.80
CA ILE A 478 2.44 27.68 2.94
C ILE A 478 3.44 26.62 2.51
N LEU A 479 4.02 26.79 1.32
CA LEU A 479 4.83 25.75 0.66
C LEU A 479 6.34 26.02 0.74
N THR A 480 6.74 27.23 1.13
CA THR A 480 8.15 27.64 1.12
C THR A 480 8.52 28.40 2.39
N TRP A 481 9.79 28.29 2.80
CA TRP A 481 10.34 29.09 3.88
C TRP A 481 10.13 30.61 3.66
N LYS A 482 10.27 31.08 2.43
CA LYS A 482 10.07 32.49 2.08
C LYS A 482 8.66 33.00 2.37
N GLN A 483 7.63 32.16 2.19
CA GLN A 483 6.25 32.51 2.53
C GLN A 483 6.01 32.59 4.04
N LEU A 484 6.76 31.83 4.82
CA LEU A 484 6.66 31.84 6.28
C LEU A 484 7.38 33.04 6.91
N SER A 485 8.39 33.60 6.21
CA SER A 485 9.25 34.67 6.69
C SER A 485 8.73 36.10 6.35
N ASN A 486 7.67 36.19 5.57
CA ASN A 486 6.94 37.39 5.23
C ASN A 486 5.67 37.52 6.06
#